data_fb0eacc8f5af49f83a917d11df4181ce
#
_entry.id   fb0eacc8f5af49f83a917d11df4181ce
#
_cell.length_a   1.000
_cell.length_b   1.000
_cell.length_c   1.000
_cell.angle_alpha   90.00
_cell.angle_beta   90.00
_cell.angle_gamma   90.00
#
_symmetry.space_group_name_H-M   'P 1'
#
loop_
_entity.id
_entity.type
_entity.pdbx_description
1 polymer ?
#
loop_
_entity_poly.entity_id
_entity_poly.type
_entity_poly.pdbx_seq_one_letter_code
_entity_poly.pdbx_strand_id
1 'polypeptide(L)'
;LRIRAGSLILNHKNEILLIFRKGKWDLPKGKVSKKGKLLSVAINESIEETGLKKKNLKLIKPLNKSNSVKKNGIILDYWFLLKYEGKKIQLKPQIEEGITDYKWVSKIDIVKYFPYFRKYVIEVISQYLTFENKIKL
;
A
#
# COMPACT_ATOMS: atom_id res chain seq x y z
N LEU A 1 13.65 16.68 -2.58
CA LEU A 1 12.31 16.18 -2.26
C LEU A 1 11.83 15.23 -3.34
N ARG A 2 11.55 13.99 -2.97
CA ARG A 2 10.92 13.02 -3.87
C ARG A 2 9.50 12.74 -3.37
N ILE A 3 8.56 12.67 -4.32
CA ILE A 3 7.15 12.40 -4.02
C ILE A 3 6.79 11.04 -4.58
N ARG A 4 6.15 10.22 -3.76
CA ARG A 4 5.60 8.94 -4.17
C ARG A 4 4.12 8.87 -3.78
N ALA A 5 3.38 8.00 -4.44
CA ALA A 5 2.00 7.72 -4.10
C ALA A 5 1.78 6.21 -4.06
N GLY A 6 1.02 5.76 -3.10
CA GLY A 6 0.79 4.35 -2.89
C GLY A 6 -0.55 4.05 -2.25
N SER A 7 -0.80 2.76 -2.02
CA SER A 7 -2.11 2.31 -1.62
C SER A 7 -2.06 1.26 -0.51
N LEU A 8 -3.02 1.37 0.39
CA LEU A 8 -3.39 0.28 1.30
C LEU A 8 -4.66 -0.35 0.72
N ILE A 9 -4.57 -1.60 0.26
CA ILE A 9 -5.64 -2.25 -0.48
C ILE A 9 -6.31 -3.30 0.39
N LEU A 10 -7.64 -3.19 0.51
CA LEU A 10 -8.47 -4.16 1.22
C LEU A 10 -9.24 -5.03 0.23
N ASN A 11 -9.45 -6.29 0.56
CA ASN A 11 -10.37 -7.15 -0.17
C ASN A 11 -11.76 -7.18 0.51
N HIS A 12 -12.66 -8.03 0.02
CA HIS A 12 -14.02 -8.13 0.56
C HIS A 12 -14.06 -8.65 2.01
N LYS A 13 -12.98 -9.28 2.49
CA LYS A 13 -12.85 -9.73 3.88
C LYS A 13 -12.13 -8.68 4.75
N ASN A 14 -11.85 -7.50 4.20
CA ASN A 14 -11.07 -6.45 4.85
C ASN A 14 -9.65 -6.89 5.24
N GLU A 15 -9.11 -7.85 4.50
CA GLU A 15 -7.70 -8.20 4.61
C GLU A 15 -6.85 -7.20 3.84
N ILE A 16 -5.66 -6.94 4.33
CA ILE A 16 -4.71 -5.98 3.76
C ILE A 16 -3.75 -6.71 2.83
N LEU A 17 -3.55 -6.17 1.63
CA LEU A 17 -2.58 -6.71 0.69
C LEU A 17 -1.18 -6.22 1.03
N LEU A 18 -0.29 -7.16 1.30
CA LEU A 18 1.13 -6.89 1.50
C LEU A 18 1.92 -7.46 0.33
N ILE A 19 2.97 -6.74 -0.07
CA ILE A 19 3.95 -7.22 -1.05
C ILE A 19 5.29 -7.41 -0.34
N PHE A 20 5.99 -8.51 -0.64
CA PHE A 20 7.32 -8.74 -0.08
C PHE A 20 8.35 -8.25 -1.08
N ARG A 21 9.05 -7.18 -0.72
CA ARG A 21 9.97 -6.49 -1.61
C ARG A 21 11.32 -6.30 -0.95
N LYS A 22 12.35 -6.82 -1.59
CA LYS A 22 13.74 -6.67 -1.12
C LYS A 22 13.91 -6.98 0.36
N GLY A 23 13.35 -8.11 0.80
CA GLY A 23 13.51 -8.61 2.15
C GLY A 23 12.58 -8.04 3.20
N LYS A 24 11.62 -7.18 2.83
CA LYS A 24 10.65 -6.61 3.77
C LYS A 24 9.24 -6.61 3.19
N TRP A 25 8.26 -6.64 4.07
CA TRP A 25 6.86 -6.46 3.68
C TRP A 25 6.57 -4.98 3.49
N ASP A 26 5.82 -4.68 2.43
CA ASP A 26 5.65 -3.32 1.92
C ASP A 26 4.25 -3.16 1.34
N LEU A 27 3.91 -1.94 0.96
CA LEU A 27 2.68 -1.59 0.25
C LEU A 27 3.03 -1.09 -1.15
N PRO A 28 2.13 -1.29 -2.15
CA PRO A 28 2.37 -0.79 -3.50
C PRO A 28 2.54 0.72 -3.53
N LYS A 29 3.55 1.21 -4.23
CA LYS A 29 3.82 2.63 -4.38
C LYS A 29 4.81 2.90 -5.50
N GLY A 30 4.84 4.13 -5.96
CA GLY A 30 5.83 4.55 -6.95
C GLY A 30 5.98 6.06 -7.04
N LYS A 31 6.92 6.50 -7.85
CA LYS A 31 7.26 7.91 -8.00
C LYS A 31 6.15 8.69 -8.71
N VAL A 32 5.91 9.90 -8.25
CA VAL A 32 4.99 10.84 -8.88
C VAL A 32 5.81 11.82 -9.72
N SER A 33 5.55 11.86 -11.03
CA SER A 33 6.16 12.84 -11.93
C SER A 33 5.50 14.21 -11.72
N LYS A 34 6.16 15.28 -12.23
CA LYS A 34 5.67 16.66 -12.08
C LYS A 34 4.21 16.86 -12.51
N LYS A 35 3.73 16.09 -13.49
CA LYS A 35 2.37 16.19 -14.02
C LYS A 35 1.46 15.08 -13.53
N GLY A 36 1.97 14.21 -12.66
CA GLY A 36 1.20 13.08 -12.17
C GLY A 36 0.21 13.47 -11.10
N LYS A 37 -1.01 12.91 -11.19
CA LYS A 37 -2.01 13.03 -10.14
C LYS A 37 -1.77 11.94 -9.11
N LEU A 38 -1.77 12.30 -7.84
CA LEU A 38 -1.43 11.37 -6.76
C LEU A 38 -2.25 10.09 -6.78
N LEU A 39 -3.57 10.20 -6.86
CA LEU A 39 -4.44 9.02 -6.87
C LEU A 39 -4.21 8.15 -8.10
N SER A 40 -4.06 8.76 -9.28
CA SER A 40 -3.79 8.01 -10.51
C SER A 40 -2.49 7.24 -10.42
N VAL A 41 -1.44 7.84 -9.87
CA VAL A 41 -0.16 7.18 -9.68
C VAL A 41 -0.30 6.01 -8.69
N ALA A 42 -0.98 6.24 -7.57
CA ALA A 42 -1.20 5.18 -6.58
C ALA A 42 -1.91 3.97 -7.20
N ILE A 43 -2.96 4.20 -7.98
CA ILE A 43 -3.71 3.13 -8.65
C ILE A 43 -2.83 2.43 -9.69
N ASN A 44 -2.14 3.18 -10.55
CA ASN A 44 -1.29 2.61 -11.60
C ASN A 44 -0.16 1.77 -11.01
N GLU A 45 0.50 2.26 -9.96
CA GLU A 45 1.55 1.49 -9.28
C GLU A 45 1.00 0.23 -8.62
N SER A 46 -0.20 0.32 -8.06
CA SER A 46 -0.86 -0.87 -7.50
C SER A 46 -1.10 -1.93 -8.57
N ILE A 47 -1.57 -1.52 -9.75
CA ILE A 47 -1.79 -2.42 -10.88
C ILE A 47 -0.47 -3.05 -11.34
N GLU A 48 0.57 -2.25 -11.50
CA GLU A 48 1.88 -2.71 -11.96
C GLU A 48 2.52 -3.69 -10.98
N GLU A 49 2.44 -3.41 -9.69
CA GLU A 49 3.11 -4.20 -8.67
C GLU A 49 2.32 -5.44 -8.23
N THR A 50 1.00 -5.47 -8.43
CA THR A 50 0.17 -6.57 -7.94
C THR A 50 -0.54 -7.36 -9.03
N GLY A 51 -0.76 -6.76 -10.21
CA GLY A 51 -1.56 -7.38 -11.25
C GLY A 51 -3.07 -7.23 -11.05
N LEU A 52 -3.52 -6.54 -10.01
CA LEU A 52 -4.94 -6.24 -9.84
C LEU A 52 -5.43 -5.32 -10.95
N LYS A 53 -6.69 -5.47 -11.34
CA LYS A 53 -7.25 -4.69 -12.45
C LYS A 53 -7.87 -3.38 -11.94
N LYS A 54 -7.63 -2.30 -12.69
CA LYS A 54 -8.13 -0.96 -12.35
C LYS A 54 -9.64 -0.94 -12.11
N LYS A 55 -10.42 -1.64 -12.94
CA LYS A 55 -11.88 -1.67 -12.83
C LYS A 55 -12.39 -2.19 -11.49
N ASN A 56 -11.56 -2.98 -10.80
CA ASN A 56 -11.90 -3.59 -9.52
C ASN A 56 -11.36 -2.83 -8.31
N LEU A 57 -10.62 -1.74 -8.53
CA LEU A 57 -10.07 -0.91 -7.46
C LEU A 57 -10.92 0.33 -7.27
N LYS A 58 -11.44 0.53 -6.06
CA LYS A 58 -12.27 1.68 -5.71
C LYS A 58 -11.63 2.47 -4.58
N LEU A 59 -11.60 3.79 -4.72
CA LEU A 59 -11.11 4.65 -3.65
C LEU A 59 -12.11 4.66 -2.49
N ILE A 60 -11.62 4.36 -1.28
CA ILE A 60 -12.41 4.56 -0.06
C ILE A 60 -12.15 5.97 0.45
N LYS A 61 -10.88 6.31 0.72
CA LYS A 61 -10.51 7.66 1.15
C LYS A 61 -8.99 7.85 1.10
N PRO A 62 -8.51 9.10 1.08
CA PRO A 62 -7.09 9.38 1.31
C PRO A 62 -6.71 9.06 2.75
N LEU A 63 -5.45 8.66 2.95
CA LEU A 63 -4.85 8.48 4.26
C LEU A 63 -3.84 9.60 4.51
N ASN A 64 -3.26 9.66 5.70
CA ASN A 64 -2.22 10.64 5.98
C ASN A 64 -0.94 10.31 5.20
N LYS A 65 -0.24 11.35 4.78
CA LYS A 65 1.06 11.21 4.13
C LYS A 65 2.12 10.84 5.17
N SER A 66 3.18 10.17 4.71
CA SER A 66 4.33 9.82 5.53
C SER A 66 5.60 10.43 4.97
N ASN A 67 6.59 10.65 5.84
CA ASN A 67 7.88 11.23 5.50
C ASN A 67 8.99 10.25 5.80
N SER A 68 10.02 10.24 4.95
CA SER A 68 11.28 9.54 5.23
C SER A 68 12.44 10.46 4.92
N VAL A 69 13.38 10.58 5.85
CA VAL A 69 14.60 11.35 5.65
C VAL A 69 15.71 10.41 5.22
N LYS A 70 16.30 10.66 4.06
CA LYS A 70 17.40 9.87 3.50
C LYS A 70 18.61 10.77 3.30
N LYS A 71 19.80 10.18 3.06
CA LYS A 71 21.03 10.95 2.77
C LYS A 71 20.83 11.99 1.67
N ASN A 72 20.01 11.66 0.68
CA ASN A 72 19.80 12.50 -0.51
C ASN A 72 18.55 13.37 -0.42
N GLY A 73 18.00 13.56 0.78
CA GLY A 73 16.85 14.41 0.98
C GLY A 73 15.65 13.70 1.57
N ILE A 74 14.48 14.28 1.37
CA ILE A 74 13.21 13.83 1.96
C ILE A 74 12.39 13.09 0.91
N ILE A 75 11.79 11.98 1.32
CA ILE A 75 10.77 11.28 0.53
C ILE A 75 9.43 11.53 1.20
N LEU A 76 8.46 12.02 0.42
CA LEU A 76 7.12 12.27 0.87
C LEU A 76 6.17 11.29 0.17
N ASP A 77 5.47 10.50 0.95
CA ASP A 77 4.56 9.48 0.42
C ASP A 77 3.11 9.86 0.71
N TYR A 78 2.29 9.87 -0.34
CA TYR A 78 0.85 10.08 -0.24
C TYR A 78 0.17 8.72 -0.35
N TRP A 79 -0.75 8.42 0.57
CA TRP A 79 -1.38 7.10 0.68
C TRP A 79 -2.87 7.19 0.47
N PHE A 80 -3.42 6.14 -0.15
CA PHE A 80 -4.86 6.02 -0.41
C PHE A 80 -5.36 4.66 0.05
N LEU A 81 -6.52 4.66 0.71
CA LEU A 81 -7.19 3.43 1.07
C LEU A 81 -8.08 3.01 -0.10
N LEU A 82 -7.79 1.85 -0.68
CA LEU A 82 -8.53 1.31 -1.81
C LEU A 82 -9.23 0.02 -1.42
N LYS A 83 -10.35 -0.25 -2.08
CA LYS A 83 -11.06 -1.52 -1.98
C LYS A 83 -10.90 -2.29 -3.28
N TYR A 84 -10.51 -3.55 -3.19
CA TYR A 84 -10.53 -4.47 -4.32
C TYR A 84 -11.87 -5.23 -4.32
N GLU A 85 -12.64 -5.07 -5.39
CA GLU A 85 -13.97 -5.66 -5.55
C GLU A 85 -14.00 -6.72 -6.64
N GLY A 86 -12.89 -7.36 -6.90
CA GLY A 86 -12.78 -8.41 -7.91
C GLY A 86 -12.84 -9.80 -7.33
N LYS A 87 -12.79 -10.77 -8.23
CA LYS A 87 -12.68 -12.18 -7.85
C LYS A 87 -11.32 -12.44 -7.22
N LYS A 88 -11.26 -13.45 -6.34
CA LYS A 88 -9.97 -13.90 -5.82
C LYS A 88 -9.11 -14.36 -6.99
N ILE A 89 -7.97 -13.69 -7.18
CA ILE A 89 -6.99 -14.07 -8.18
C ILE A 89 -5.68 -14.42 -7.51
N GLN A 90 -4.92 -15.30 -8.15
CA GLN A 90 -3.58 -15.59 -7.70
C GLN A 90 -2.65 -14.52 -8.27
N LEU A 91 -2.03 -13.74 -7.38
CA LEU A 91 -1.09 -12.72 -7.79
C LEU A 91 0.25 -13.36 -8.14
N LYS A 92 0.90 -12.83 -9.18
CA LYS A 92 2.22 -13.33 -9.60
C LYS A 92 3.29 -12.36 -9.13
N PRO A 93 4.38 -12.86 -8.51
CA PRO A 93 5.46 -11.99 -8.11
C PRO A 93 6.03 -11.20 -9.29
N GLN A 94 6.27 -9.90 -9.08
CA GLN A 94 6.89 -9.00 -10.05
C GLN A 94 8.37 -8.90 -9.74
N ILE A 95 9.14 -9.90 -10.17
CA ILE A 95 10.57 -10.04 -9.83
C ILE A 95 11.38 -8.84 -10.29
N GLU A 96 11.05 -8.25 -11.42
CA GLU A 96 11.72 -7.06 -11.97
C GLU A 96 11.60 -5.86 -11.03
N GLU A 97 10.52 -5.79 -10.26
CA GLU A 97 10.29 -4.75 -9.26
C GLU A 97 10.88 -5.13 -7.90
N GLY A 98 11.55 -6.27 -7.80
CA GLY A 98 12.07 -6.76 -6.54
C GLY A 98 11.03 -7.42 -5.65
N ILE A 99 9.84 -7.70 -6.19
CA ILE A 99 8.72 -8.31 -5.45
C ILE A 99 8.78 -9.82 -5.63
N THR A 100 8.84 -10.54 -4.52
CA THR A 100 8.98 -12.00 -4.54
C THR A 100 7.80 -12.73 -3.92
N ASP A 101 6.90 -12.04 -3.25
CA ASP A 101 5.74 -12.66 -2.61
C ASP A 101 4.62 -11.66 -2.39
N TYR A 102 3.40 -12.17 -2.19
CA TYR A 102 2.19 -11.41 -1.87
C TYR A 102 1.43 -12.09 -0.75
N LYS A 103 0.73 -11.31 0.04
CA LYS A 103 -0.10 -11.89 1.09
C LYS A 103 -1.28 -10.98 1.43
N TRP A 104 -2.47 -11.56 1.54
CA TRP A 104 -3.63 -10.90 2.14
C TRP A 104 -3.64 -11.22 3.62
N VAL A 105 -3.60 -10.21 4.47
CA VAL A 105 -3.44 -10.40 5.92
C VAL A 105 -4.58 -9.72 6.66
N SER A 106 -5.21 -10.45 7.58
CA SER A 106 -6.28 -9.91 8.42
C SER A 106 -5.76 -8.86 9.39
N LYS A 107 -6.66 -8.01 9.88
CA LYS A 107 -6.33 -7.00 10.90
C LYS A 107 -5.75 -7.63 12.16
N ILE A 108 -6.25 -8.81 12.53
CA ILE A 108 -5.77 -9.51 13.73
C ILE A 108 -4.32 -9.96 13.55
N ASP A 109 -4.00 -10.45 12.36
CA ASP A 109 -2.66 -11.00 12.10
C ASP A 109 -1.64 -9.96 11.67
N ILE A 110 -2.07 -8.78 11.25
CA ILE A 110 -1.18 -7.77 10.68
C ILE A 110 -0.06 -7.34 11.66
N VAL A 111 -0.35 -7.34 12.95
CA VAL A 111 0.61 -6.95 13.98
C VAL A 111 1.85 -7.87 13.99
N LYS A 112 1.66 -9.13 13.61
CA LYS A 112 2.76 -10.11 13.55
C LYS A 112 3.81 -9.72 12.49
N TYR A 113 3.43 -8.91 11.51
CA TYR A 113 4.31 -8.48 10.42
C TYR A 113 5.06 -7.19 10.73
N PHE A 114 4.71 -6.48 11.81
CA PHE A 114 5.31 -5.19 12.15
C PHE A 114 6.85 -5.22 12.19
N PRO A 115 7.51 -6.24 12.77
CA PRO A 115 8.98 -6.28 12.77
C PRO A 115 9.60 -6.41 11.38
N TYR A 116 8.82 -6.84 10.38
CA TYR A 116 9.27 -7.09 9.01
C TYR A 116 8.81 -6.03 8.02
N PHE A 117 8.18 -4.96 8.52
CA PHE A 117 7.73 -3.84 7.69
C PHE A 117 8.81 -2.79 7.51
N ARG A 118 8.74 -2.08 6.39
CA ARG A 118 9.41 -0.80 6.27
C ARG A 118 8.75 0.19 7.22
N LYS A 119 9.52 1.14 7.72
CA LYS A 119 9.07 2.07 8.75
C LYS A 119 7.79 2.82 8.37
N TYR A 120 7.72 3.34 7.14
CA TYR A 120 6.51 4.08 6.70
C TYR A 120 5.27 3.18 6.63
N VAL A 121 5.45 1.88 6.39
CA VAL A 121 4.32 0.93 6.35
C VAL A 121 3.68 0.81 7.72
N ILE A 122 4.51 0.79 8.78
CA ILE A 122 4.01 0.76 10.16
C ILE A 122 3.12 1.97 10.42
N GLU A 123 3.57 3.16 10.00
CA GLU A 123 2.80 4.40 10.17
C GLU A 123 1.45 4.34 9.47
N VAL A 124 1.43 3.91 8.22
CA VAL A 124 0.21 3.84 7.41
C VAL A 124 -0.79 2.85 8.01
N ILE A 125 -0.32 1.64 8.32
CA ILE A 125 -1.18 0.60 8.88
C ILE A 125 -1.68 0.98 10.28
N SER A 126 -0.83 1.55 11.11
CA SER A 126 -1.23 2.00 12.44
C SER A 126 -2.31 3.07 12.38
N GLN A 127 -2.19 4.02 11.47
CA GLN A 127 -3.21 5.03 11.24
C GLN A 127 -4.53 4.40 10.82
N TYR A 128 -4.50 3.48 9.87
CA TYR A 128 -5.69 2.79 9.40
C TYR A 128 -6.38 2.03 10.54
N LEU A 129 -5.65 1.28 11.34
CA LEU A 129 -6.20 0.52 12.46
C LEU A 129 -6.81 1.45 13.51
N THR A 130 -6.17 2.57 13.81
CA THR A 130 -6.68 3.58 14.74
C THR A 130 -7.99 4.18 14.23
N PHE A 131 -8.07 4.50 12.96
CA PHE A 131 -9.28 5.03 12.34
C PHE A 131 -10.45 4.05 12.45
N GLU A 132 -10.21 2.77 12.17
CA GLU A 132 -11.23 1.73 12.28
C GLU A 132 -11.76 1.62 13.73
N ASN A 133 -10.88 1.68 14.70
CA ASN A 133 -11.28 1.63 16.11
C ASN A 133 -12.14 2.83 16.51
N LYS A 134 -11.85 4.03 16.01
CA LYS A 134 -12.64 5.23 16.27
C LYS A 134 -14.06 5.13 15.71
N ILE A 135 -14.21 4.50 14.55
CA ILE A 135 -15.52 4.32 13.92
C ILE A 135 -16.38 3.36 14.69
N LYS A 136 -15.78 2.38 15.36
CA LYS A 136 -16.52 1.38 16.15
C LYS A 136 -17.01 1.93 17.50
N LEU A 137 -16.53 3.07 17.89
CA LEU A 137 -16.98 3.74 19.12
C LEU A 137 -18.20 4.62 18.82
#